data_b4ef225e37e9bb7583fb93623e4cf5dd
#
_entry.id   b4ef225e37e9bb7583fb93623e4cf5dd
#
_cell.length_a   1.000
_cell.length_b   1.000
_cell.length_c   1.000
_cell.angle_alpha   90.00
_cell.angle_beta   90.00
_cell.angle_gamma   90.00
#
_symmetry.space_group_name_H-M   'P 1'
#
loop_
_entity.id
_entity.type
_entity.pdbx_description
1 polymer ?
#
loop_
_entity_poly.entity_id
_entity_poly.type
_entity_poly.pdbx_seq_one_letter_code
_entity_poly.pdbx_strand_id
1 'polypeptide(L)'
;SARTLLMDINQQRWSKSLCELFEIPIDILPDIQSSTQLNIPLKPFELTLTTSVADQSAAFLACIGQHPTHASSSDRALINLGTGGFVMRSIKQPFPILTGYLQTLIYQPDHNTPQFAIEGTLNSIAAALARFPIKDCVIEDMASNDIFCIAEPSGLGAPYFRQDYGLFFSHSISTLTQQQIATLLLEAITFRIARIFEDFHRQWPVKEIYLSGGLSALPCLQQSIRQCVGIPVYYLQQKEASLQGTALLTYNTGNAFNQETMEITIQSKNERLLNKFLAWKKWLDNLLLTNI
;
A
#
# COMPACT_ATOMS: atom_id res chain seq x y z
N SER A 1 1.24 1.82 19.89
CA SER A 1 0.97 3.26 19.63
C SER A 1 0.71 3.55 18.14
N ALA A 2 1.39 2.83 17.24
CA ALA A 2 1.37 3.03 15.80
C ALA A 2 -0.04 2.91 15.23
N ARG A 3 -0.97 3.06 15.00
CA ARG A 3 -2.34 2.93 14.43
C ARG A 3 -3.45 3.45 15.36
N THR A 4 -3.08 4.04 16.48
CA THR A 4 -4.08 4.62 17.41
C THR A 4 -4.58 6.00 16.99
N LEU A 5 -3.88 6.69 16.07
CA LEU A 5 -4.07 8.09 15.71
C LEU A 5 -3.83 9.07 16.87
N LEU A 6 -3.26 8.63 17.97
CA LEU A 6 -3.02 9.46 19.18
C LEU A 6 -1.54 9.81 19.37
N MET A 7 -0.63 9.15 18.64
CA MET A 7 0.80 9.38 18.78
C MET A 7 1.28 10.46 17.82
N ASP A 8 2.02 11.44 18.34
CA ASP A 8 2.83 12.35 17.54
C ASP A 8 4.08 11.61 17.07
N ILE A 9 4.16 11.35 15.77
CA ILE A 9 5.28 10.58 15.18
C ILE A 9 6.61 11.32 15.20
N ASN A 10 6.60 12.67 15.24
CA ASN A 10 7.81 13.48 15.32
C ASN A 10 8.39 13.46 16.74
N GLN A 11 7.52 13.52 17.74
CA GLN A 11 7.90 13.55 19.15
C GLN A 11 7.96 12.15 19.78
N GLN A 12 7.40 11.14 19.08
CA GLN A 12 7.32 9.73 19.52
C GLN A 12 6.65 9.57 20.90
N ARG A 13 5.65 10.39 21.16
CA ARG A 13 4.88 10.42 22.41
C ARG A 13 3.40 10.63 22.13
N TRP A 14 2.56 10.35 23.11
CA TRP A 14 1.13 10.65 23.00
C TRP A 14 0.93 12.15 22.78
N SER A 15 0.09 12.49 21.80
CA SER A 15 -0.24 13.86 21.46
C SER A 15 -1.37 14.35 22.36
N LYS A 16 -1.08 15.36 23.19
CA LYS A 16 -2.08 15.96 24.06
C LYS A 16 -3.25 16.54 23.26
N SER A 17 -2.95 17.23 22.16
CA SER A 17 -4.00 17.85 21.31
C SER A 17 -4.88 16.81 20.61
N LEU A 18 -4.34 15.68 20.18
CA LEU A 18 -5.14 14.59 19.60
C LEU A 18 -5.98 13.88 20.66
N CYS A 19 -5.42 13.66 21.84
CA CYS A 19 -6.17 13.09 22.96
C CYS A 19 -7.33 13.99 23.36
N GLU A 20 -7.11 15.29 23.44
CA GLU A 20 -8.17 16.29 23.70
C GLU A 20 -9.23 16.29 22.59
N LEU A 21 -8.82 16.25 21.30
CA LEU A 21 -9.73 16.23 20.16
C LEU A 21 -10.67 15.01 20.17
N PHE A 22 -10.15 13.84 20.58
CA PHE A 22 -10.90 12.58 20.64
C PHE A 22 -11.50 12.31 22.01
N GLU A 23 -11.42 13.26 22.95
CA GLU A 23 -11.93 13.13 24.32
C GLU A 23 -11.38 11.91 25.08
N ILE A 24 -10.11 11.58 24.83
CA ILE A 24 -9.41 10.44 25.45
C ILE A 24 -8.47 10.97 26.55
N PRO A 25 -8.68 10.64 27.83
CA PRO A 25 -7.76 11.00 28.88
C PRO A 25 -6.36 10.41 28.62
N ILE A 26 -5.34 11.25 28.60
CA ILE A 26 -3.98 10.81 28.28
C ILE A 26 -3.44 9.83 29.35
N ASP A 27 -3.91 9.94 30.58
CA ASP A 27 -3.47 9.14 31.72
C ASP A 27 -3.89 7.65 31.64
N ILE A 28 -4.85 7.33 30.77
CA ILE A 28 -5.25 5.92 30.54
C ILE A 28 -4.39 5.23 29.48
N LEU A 29 -3.58 5.99 28.75
CA LEU A 29 -2.75 5.43 27.69
C LEU A 29 -1.48 4.78 28.28
N PRO A 30 -1.10 3.58 27.77
CA PRO A 30 0.11 2.90 28.26
C PRO A 30 1.38 3.65 27.85
N ASP A 31 2.49 3.37 28.50
CA ASP A 31 3.79 3.86 28.09
C ASP A 31 4.15 3.36 26.68
N ILE A 32 4.70 4.26 25.86
CA ILE A 32 5.22 3.90 24.55
C ILE A 32 6.60 3.25 24.74
N GLN A 33 6.74 2.03 24.24
CA GLN A 33 7.96 1.24 24.28
C GLN A 33 8.57 1.07 22.89
N SER A 34 9.85 0.73 22.82
CA SER A 34 10.47 0.27 21.56
C SER A 34 9.76 -0.97 21.01
N SER A 35 9.89 -1.21 19.72
CA SER A 35 9.23 -2.36 19.06
C SER A 35 9.94 -3.68 19.32
N THR A 36 11.21 -3.62 19.71
CA THR A 36 12.07 -4.79 19.98
C THR A 36 12.73 -4.68 21.35
N GLN A 37 13.45 -5.72 21.76
CA GLN A 37 14.14 -5.81 23.05
C GLN A 37 13.20 -5.63 24.26
N LEU A 38 11.93 -5.95 24.07
CA LEU A 38 10.98 -6.01 25.14
C LEU A 38 11.35 -7.18 26.08
N ASN A 39 11.09 -7.00 27.36
CA ASN A 39 11.30 -8.05 28.36
C ASN A 39 10.03 -8.17 29.21
N ILE A 40 8.91 -8.50 28.54
CA ILE A 40 7.60 -8.55 29.20
C ILE A 40 7.23 -10.01 29.43
N PRO A 41 7.15 -10.49 30.68
CA PRO A 41 6.78 -11.87 30.97
C PRO A 41 5.31 -12.12 30.64
N LEU A 42 5.02 -13.21 29.91
CA LEU A 42 3.70 -13.64 29.52
C LEU A 42 3.20 -14.72 30.47
N LYS A 43 2.46 -14.34 31.50
CA LYS A 43 1.85 -15.29 32.46
C LYS A 43 0.55 -15.87 31.87
N PRO A 44 0.22 -17.15 32.06
CA PRO A 44 0.92 -18.13 32.92
C PRO A 44 2.04 -18.90 32.20
N PHE A 45 2.41 -18.50 30.99
CA PHE A 45 3.44 -19.19 30.20
C PHE A 45 4.83 -18.74 30.64
N GLU A 46 5.79 -19.65 30.67
CA GLU A 46 7.21 -19.34 30.87
C GLU A 46 7.83 -18.74 29.59
N LEU A 47 7.19 -17.71 29.06
CA LEU A 47 7.58 -17.02 27.83
C LEU A 47 7.79 -15.53 28.11
N THR A 48 8.61 -14.93 27.27
CA THR A 48 8.87 -13.49 27.32
C THR A 48 8.53 -12.88 25.96
N LEU A 49 7.72 -11.81 25.96
CA LEU A 49 7.48 -11.02 24.77
C LEU A 49 8.71 -10.16 24.49
N THR A 50 9.37 -10.38 23.37
CA THR A 50 10.58 -9.67 22.96
C THR A 50 10.35 -8.63 21.88
N THR A 51 9.29 -8.79 21.10
CA THR A 51 8.96 -7.94 19.95
C THR A 51 7.46 -7.71 19.85
N SER A 52 7.07 -6.46 19.61
CA SER A 52 5.68 -6.09 19.31
C SER A 52 5.65 -5.05 18.20
N VAL A 53 4.95 -5.35 17.11
CA VAL A 53 4.85 -4.50 15.92
C VAL A 53 3.48 -4.69 15.27
N ALA A 54 2.96 -3.64 14.62
CA ALA A 54 1.72 -3.75 13.85
C ALA A 54 1.91 -4.69 12.64
N ASP A 55 0.90 -5.49 12.31
CA ASP A 55 0.91 -6.49 11.25
C ASP A 55 1.34 -5.94 9.89
N GLN A 56 0.80 -4.79 9.48
CA GLN A 56 1.18 -4.13 8.24
C GLN A 56 2.62 -3.62 8.26
N SER A 57 3.11 -3.13 9.40
CA SER A 57 4.49 -2.72 9.57
C SER A 57 5.44 -3.90 9.48
N ALA A 58 5.08 -5.01 10.10
CA ALA A 58 5.84 -6.26 10.00
C ALA A 58 5.86 -6.80 8.55
N ALA A 59 4.71 -6.82 7.87
CA ALA A 59 4.63 -7.22 6.47
C ALA A 59 5.49 -6.33 5.56
N PHE A 60 5.45 -5.01 5.78
CA PHE A 60 6.28 -4.07 5.04
C PHE A 60 7.77 -4.37 5.22
N LEU A 61 8.22 -4.62 6.46
CA LEU A 61 9.60 -5.00 6.76
C LEU A 61 10.02 -6.28 6.07
N ALA A 62 9.17 -7.32 6.12
CA ALA A 62 9.43 -8.57 5.41
C ALA A 62 9.63 -8.32 3.91
N CYS A 63 8.76 -7.52 3.31
CA CYS A 63 8.75 -7.29 1.87
C CYS A 63 9.92 -6.43 1.38
N ILE A 64 10.35 -5.42 2.14
CA ILE A 64 11.40 -4.48 1.68
C ILE A 64 12.75 -4.69 2.35
N GLY A 65 12.78 -5.35 3.50
CA GLY A 65 13.94 -5.35 4.41
C GLY A 65 15.15 -6.13 3.90
N GLN A 66 14.96 -7.21 3.18
CA GLN A 66 16.05 -8.13 2.86
C GLN A 66 15.84 -8.81 1.50
N HIS A 67 16.28 -8.15 0.46
CA HIS A 67 16.39 -8.76 -0.86
C HIS A 67 17.82 -8.70 -1.36
N PRO A 68 18.28 -9.70 -2.13
CA PRO A 68 19.64 -9.76 -2.65
C PRO A 68 19.94 -8.72 -3.73
N THR A 69 18.98 -7.86 -4.05
CA THR A 69 19.17 -6.76 -5.00
C THR A 69 20.02 -5.65 -4.41
N HIS A 70 20.73 -4.92 -5.27
CA HIS A 70 21.62 -3.83 -4.87
C HIS A 70 20.90 -2.54 -4.40
N ALA A 71 19.55 -2.51 -4.47
CA ALA A 71 18.78 -1.35 -4.04
C ALA A 71 18.71 -1.26 -2.50
N SER A 72 18.91 -0.07 -1.95
CA SER A 72 18.67 0.21 -0.55
C SER A 72 17.18 0.02 -0.19
N SER A 73 16.87 -0.35 1.04
CA SER A 73 15.47 -0.41 1.52
C SER A 73 14.70 0.90 1.31
N SER A 74 15.40 2.03 1.32
CA SER A 74 14.83 3.35 1.03
C SER A 74 14.47 3.57 -0.45
N ASP A 75 14.98 2.75 -1.35
CA ASP A 75 14.72 2.83 -2.81
C ASP A 75 13.62 1.87 -3.26
N ARG A 76 12.95 1.20 -2.31
CA ARG A 76 11.92 0.20 -2.54
C ARG A 76 10.55 0.71 -2.13
N ALA A 77 9.52 0.25 -2.83
CA ALA A 77 8.14 0.43 -2.45
C ALA A 77 7.42 -0.93 -2.39
N LEU A 78 6.43 -1.02 -1.52
CA LEU A 78 5.51 -2.14 -1.41
C LEU A 78 4.14 -1.72 -1.92
N ILE A 79 3.52 -2.54 -2.75
CA ILE A 79 2.12 -2.48 -3.09
C ILE A 79 1.46 -3.74 -2.53
N ASN A 80 0.59 -3.58 -1.55
CA ASN A 80 -0.17 -4.69 -0.95
C ASN A 80 -1.64 -4.60 -1.39
N LEU A 81 -2.15 -5.65 -2.03
CA LEU A 81 -3.49 -5.71 -2.62
C LEU A 81 -4.31 -6.85 -1.98
N GLY A 82 -5.10 -6.47 -1.01
CA GLY A 82 -6.04 -7.34 -0.28
C GLY A 82 -7.46 -6.82 -0.37
N THR A 83 -8.15 -6.72 0.77
CA THR A 83 -9.49 -6.09 0.88
C THR A 83 -9.46 -4.64 0.40
N GLY A 84 -8.43 -3.91 0.80
CA GLY A 84 -8.03 -2.62 0.23
C GLY A 84 -6.69 -2.73 -0.47
N GLY A 85 -6.18 -1.60 -0.97
CA GLY A 85 -4.85 -1.48 -1.54
C GLY A 85 -4.00 -0.49 -0.74
N PHE A 86 -2.70 -0.78 -0.62
CA PHE A 86 -1.73 0.08 0.03
C PHE A 86 -0.49 0.21 -0.85
N VAL A 87 -0.06 1.44 -1.07
CA VAL A 87 1.24 1.75 -1.67
C VAL A 87 2.08 2.39 -0.59
N MET A 88 3.18 1.75 -0.21
CA MET A 88 4.03 2.18 0.89
C MET A 88 5.49 2.28 0.45
N ARG A 89 6.22 3.24 1.01
CA ARG A 89 7.67 3.31 0.90
C ARG A 89 8.31 3.82 2.18
N SER A 90 9.53 3.38 2.46
CA SER A 90 10.36 3.92 3.54
C SER A 90 10.70 5.39 3.29
N ILE A 91 10.72 6.16 4.37
CA ILE A 91 11.27 7.52 4.44
C ILE A 91 12.21 7.62 5.65
N LYS A 92 13.28 8.42 5.52
CA LYS A 92 14.30 8.48 6.58
C LYS A 92 13.84 9.24 7.82
N GLN A 93 12.95 10.19 7.65
CA GLN A 93 12.37 11.01 8.71
C GLN A 93 11.03 11.54 8.26
N PRO A 94 10.14 11.93 9.19
CA PRO A 94 8.93 12.64 8.82
C PRO A 94 9.27 13.93 8.09
N PHE A 95 8.62 14.17 6.96
CA PHE A 95 8.76 15.40 6.17
C PHE A 95 7.54 16.31 6.35
N PRO A 96 7.61 17.59 5.92
CA PRO A 96 6.41 18.35 5.66
C PRO A 96 5.50 17.52 4.75
N ILE A 97 4.27 17.36 5.17
CA ILE A 97 3.31 16.38 4.68
C ILE A 97 3.12 16.51 3.17
N LEU A 98 3.34 15.44 2.43
CA LEU A 98 2.79 15.31 1.10
C LEU A 98 1.26 15.18 1.29
N THR A 99 0.54 16.25 0.97
CA THR A 99 -0.89 16.40 1.28
C THR A 99 -1.70 15.20 0.79
N GLY A 100 -2.53 14.66 1.66
CA GLY A 100 -3.40 13.53 1.34
C GLY A 100 -2.74 12.15 1.48
N TYR A 101 -1.52 12.06 2.00
CA TYR A 101 -0.85 10.79 2.29
C TYR A 101 -0.56 10.67 3.78
N LEU A 102 -0.55 9.45 4.28
CA LEU A 102 -0.26 9.16 5.67
C LEU A 102 1.22 8.93 5.88
N GLN A 103 1.79 9.54 6.92
CA GLN A 103 3.10 9.17 7.41
C GLN A 103 2.92 8.30 8.65
N THR A 104 3.64 7.21 8.72
CA THR A 104 3.54 6.25 9.82
C THR A 104 4.91 5.87 10.34
N LEU A 105 5.00 5.65 11.64
CA LEU A 105 6.13 4.97 12.24
C LEU A 105 5.94 3.48 12.03
N ILE A 106 6.87 2.85 11.32
CA ILE A 106 6.83 1.42 11.01
C ILE A 106 7.22 0.62 12.24
N TYR A 107 8.41 0.89 12.77
CA TYR A 107 8.92 0.31 14.00
C TYR A 107 10.05 1.16 14.57
N GLN A 108 10.36 0.92 15.81
CA GLN A 108 11.46 1.57 16.53
C GLN A 108 12.25 0.49 17.29
N PRO A 109 13.44 0.11 16.78
CA PRO A 109 14.24 -0.95 17.42
C PRO A 109 14.83 -0.49 18.78
N ASP A 110 15.12 0.80 18.90
CA ASP A 110 15.59 1.47 20.10
C ASP A 110 15.07 2.91 20.14
N HIS A 111 15.35 3.65 21.18
CA HIS A 111 14.85 5.01 21.36
C HIS A 111 15.39 6.03 20.34
N ASN A 112 16.39 5.67 19.53
CA ASN A 112 17.14 6.62 18.69
C ASN A 112 16.99 6.38 17.18
N THR A 113 16.45 5.23 16.76
CA THR A 113 16.40 4.85 15.33
C THR A 113 15.02 4.49 14.81
N PRO A 114 14.04 5.41 14.91
CA PRO A 114 12.71 5.16 14.37
C PRO A 114 12.76 5.00 12.85
N GLN A 115 11.95 4.06 12.34
CA GLN A 115 11.78 3.84 10.91
C GLN A 115 10.39 4.29 10.49
N PHE A 116 10.32 5.10 9.43
CA PHE A 116 9.08 5.69 8.95
C PHE A 116 8.75 5.22 7.55
N ALA A 117 7.46 5.31 7.21
CA ALA A 117 6.97 5.16 5.84
C ALA A 117 5.96 6.25 5.50
N ILE A 118 5.79 6.49 4.20
CA ILE A 118 4.63 7.16 3.64
C ILE A 118 3.72 6.12 3.00
N GLU A 119 2.41 6.33 3.14
CA GLU A 119 1.38 5.38 2.74
C GLU A 119 0.27 6.08 1.97
N GLY A 120 -0.10 5.50 0.81
CA GLY A 120 -1.30 5.83 0.05
C GLY A 120 -2.25 4.64 0.03
N THR A 121 -3.55 4.88 0.22
CA THR A 121 -4.57 3.83 0.35
C THR A 121 -5.55 3.83 -0.82
N LEU A 122 -6.03 2.63 -1.18
CA LEU A 122 -7.18 2.40 -2.04
C LEU A 122 -8.24 1.66 -1.21
N ASN A 123 -9.48 2.16 -1.21
CA ASN A 123 -10.52 1.64 -0.34
C ASN A 123 -11.35 0.53 -1.01
N SER A 124 -11.55 -0.59 -0.29
CA SER A 124 -12.52 -1.64 -0.63
C SER A 124 -12.42 -2.21 -2.05
N ILE A 125 -11.22 -2.27 -2.63
CA ILE A 125 -11.00 -2.74 -4.01
C ILE A 125 -11.46 -4.20 -4.22
N ALA A 126 -11.30 -5.06 -3.22
CA ALA A 126 -11.79 -6.44 -3.31
C ALA A 126 -13.33 -6.49 -3.41
N ALA A 127 -14.04 -5.58 -2.72
CA ALA A 127 -15.49 -5.50 -2.81
C ALA A 127 -15.96 -5.07 -4.21
N ALA A 128 -15.24 -4.15 -4.87
CA ALA A 128 -15.51 -3.79 -6.26
C ALA A 128 -15.39 -4.97 -7.22
N LEU A 129 -14.44 -5.87 -6.96
CA LEU A 129 -14.10 -7.01 -7.83
C LEU A 129 -14.91 -8.29 -7.54
N ALA A 130 -15.54 -8.40 -6.36
CA ALA A 130 -16.05 -9.67 -5.82
C ALA A 130 -17.04 -10.43 -6.70
N ARG A 131 -17.77 -9.74 -7.57
CA ARG A 131 -18.83 -10.31 -8.43
C ARG A 131 -18.41 -10.53 -9.87
N PHE A 132 -17.16 -10.24 -10.21
CA PHE A 132 -16.69 -10.22 -11.59
C PHE A 132 -15.64 -11.30 -11.87
N PRO A 133 -15.55 -11.82 -13.11
CA PRO A 133 -14.62 -12.88 -13.49
C PRO A 133 -13.20 -12.33 -13.71
N ILE A 134 -12.57 -11.80 -12.65
CA ILE A 134 -11.27 -11.12 -12.71
C ILE A 134 -10.11 -12.04 -13.13
N LYS A 135 -10.26 -13.36 -12.94
CA LYS A 135 -9.23 -14.34 -13.32
C LYS A 135 -9.15 -14.55 -14.85
N ASP A 136 -10.21 -14.20 -15.56
CA ASP A 136 -10.31 -14.37 -17.00
C ASP A 136 -9.83 -13.11 -17.76
N CYS A 137 -9.47 -12.05 -17.03
CA CYS A 137 -8.94 -10.83 -17.62
C CYS A 137 -7.50 -11.01 -18.08
N VAL A 138 -7.20 -10.52 -19.28
CA VAL A 138 -5.88 -10.53 -19.89
C VAL A 138 -5.41 -9.11 -20.18
N ILE A 139 -4.10 -8.91 -20.28
CA ILE A 139 -3.52 -7.57 -20.48
C ILE A 139 -3.89 -6.96 -21.83
N GLU A 140 -4.13 -7.80 -22.83
CA GLU A 140 -4.50 -7.40 -24.20
C GLU A 140 -5.88 -6.74 -24.26
N ASP A 141 -6.80 -7.12 -23.36
CA ASP A 141 -8.15 -6.56 -23.25
C ASP A 141 -8.17 -5.21 -22.54
N MET A 142 -7.11 -4.85 -21.83
CA MET A 142 -7.01 -3.54 -21.17
C MET A 142 -6.95 -2.40 -22.20
N ALA A 143 -7.61 -1.30 -21.84
CA ALA A 143 -7.77 -0.12 -22.69
C ALA A 143 -8.46 -0.42 -24.02
N SER A 144 -9.40 -1.37 -24.04
CA SER A 144 -10.21 -1.72 -25.22
C SER A 144 -11.35 -0.74 -25.49
N ASN A 145 -11.65 0.17 -24.57
CA ASN A 145 -12.67 1.22 -24.68
C ASN A 145 -12.22 2.50 -23.97
N ASP A 146 -12.99 3.59 -24.12
CA ASP A 146 -12.68 4.91 -23.56
C ASP A 146 -13.45 5.22 -22.27
N ILE A 147 -14.04 4.20 -21.62
CA ILE A 147 -14.74 4.37 -20.36
C ILE A 147 -13.72 4.42 -19.21
N PHE A 148 -13.82 5.44 -18.39
CA PHE A 148 -13.03 5.56 -17.17
C PHE A 148 -13.83 5.09 -15.95
N CYS A 149 -13.13 4.59 -14.94
CA CYS A 149 -13.75 4.05 -13.74
C CYS A 149 -13.01 4.49 -12.47
N ILE A 150 -13.77 4.60 -11.36
CA ILE A 150 -13.29 4.60 -9.99
C ILE A 150 -13.76 3.28 -9.37
N ALA A 151 -12.88 2.50 -8.79
CA ALA A 151 -13.16 1.16 -8.26
C ALA A 151 -12.95 1.08 -6.73
N GLU A 152 -13.42 2.08 -6.00
CA GLU A 152 -13.30 2.18 -4.54
C GLU A 152 -14.68 2.40 -3.88
N PRO A 153 -15.51 1.34 -3.72
CA PRO A 153 -16.93 1.46 -3.33
C PRO A 153 -17.20 2.23 -2.04
N SER A 154 -16.28 2.24 -1.09
CA SER A 154 -16.40 3.00 0.17
C SER A 154 -15.78 4.40 0.12
N GLY A 155 -15.55 4.92 -1.09
CA GLY A 155 -14.99 6.25 -1.32
C GLY A 155 -13.51 6.20 -1.70
N LEU A 156 -13.06 7.25 -2.43
CA LEU A 156 -11.67 7.40 -2.82
C LEU A 156 -10.76 7.51 -1.61
N GLY A 157 -9.72 6.68 -1.58
CA GLY A 157 -8.64 6.75 -0.61
C GLY A 157 -7.64 7.88 -0.90
N ALA A 158 -6.42 7.71 -0.45
CA ALA A 158 -5.34 8.69 -0.62
C ALA A 158 -5.11 9.06 -2.10
N PRO A 159 -4.77 10.31 -2.42
CA PRO A 159 -4.63 11.46 -1.52
C PRO A 159 -5.95 12.22 -1.30
N TYR A 160 -7.05 11.76 -1.84
CA TYR A 160 -8.29 12.53 -1.99
C TYR A 160 -9.20 12.45 -0.77
N PHE A 161 -9.34 11.25 -0.15
CA PHE A 161 -10.24 10.98 0.99
C PHE A 161 -11.67 11.51 0.76
N ARG A 162 -12.25 11.18 -0.41
CA ARG A 162 -13.57 11.63 -0.86
C ARG A 162 -14.59 10.49 -0.75
N GLN A 163 -15.56 10.63 0.15
CA GLN A 163 -16.61 9.62 0.37
C GLN A 163 -17.76 9.72 -0.64
N ASP A 164 -17.90 10.83 -1.32
CA ASP A 164 -18.91 11.10 -2.35
C ASP A 164 -18.62 10.40 -3.68
N TYR A 165 -17.43 9.86 -3.87
CA TYR A 165 -17.07 9.02 -5.00
C TYR A 165 -16.84 7.59 -4.53
N GLY A 166 -17.65 6.68 -5.07
CA GLY A 166 -17.52 5.25 -4.81
C GLY A 166 -17.19 4.48 -6.07
N LEU A 167 -18.02 3.49 -6.43
CA LEU A 167 -17.96 2.84 -7.73
C LEU A 167 -18.59 3.75 -8.78
N PHE A 168 -17.78 4.31 -9.67
CA PHE A 168 -18.21 5.31 -10.63
C PHE A 168 -17.63 5.04 -12.02
N PHE A 169 -18.46 5.19 -13.06
CA PHE A 169 -18.06 5.05 -14.46
C PHE A 169 -18.35 6.34 -15.23
N SER A 170 -17.43 6.77 -16.09
CA SER A 170 -17.59 8.00 -16.87
C SER A 170 -18.74 7.93 -17.91
N HIS A 171 -19.12 6.73 -18.32
CA HIS A 171 -20.20 6.46 -19.29
C HIS A 171 -21.00 5.21 -18.88
N SER A 172 -22.16 4.99 -19.52
CA SER A 172 -22.96 3.79 -19.31
C SER A 172 -22.19 2.51 -19.63
N ILE A 173 -22.33 1.51 -18.76
CA ILE A 173 -21.72 0.18 -18.92
C ILE A 173 -22.74 -0.90 -19.31
N SER A 174 -23.99 -0.50 -19.65
CA SER A 174 -25.10 -1.43 -19.92
C SER A 174 -24.87 -2.36 -21.10
N THR A 175 -23.99 -2.01 -22.02
CA THR A 175 -23.64 -2.82 -23.21
C THR A 175 -22.40 -3.69 -23.00
N LEU A 176 -21.73 -3.56 -21.85
CA LEU A 176 -20.50 -4.30 -21.56
C LEU A 176 -20.80 -5.68 -20.96
N THR A 177 -19.98 -6.65 -21.32
CA THR A 177 -19.96 -7.96 -20.67
C THR A 177 -19.38 -7.89 -19.26
N GLN A 178 -19.64 -8.89 -18.43
CA GLN A 178 -19.08 -8.96 -17.08
C GLN A 178 -17.52 -8.95 -17.08
N GLN A 179 -16.91 -9.58 -18.08
CA GLN A 179 -15.46 -9.57 -18.25
C GLN A 179 -14.93 -8.18 -18.62
N GLN A 180 -15.62 -7.45 -19.50
CA GLN A 180 -15.23 -6.08 -19.84
C GLN A 180 -15.35 -5.14 -18.64
N ILE A 181 -16.38 -5.31 -17.80
CA ILE A 181 -16.51 -4.56 -16.55
C ILE A 181 -15.38 -4.93 -15.59
N ALA A 182 -15.06 -6.23 -15.44
CA ALA A 182 -13.92 -6.68 -14.63
C ALA A 182 -12.61 -6.03 -15.07
N THR A 183 -12.38 -5.96 -16.39
CA THR A 183 -11.19 -5.31 -16.96
C THR A 183 -11.14 -3.82 -16.62
N LEU A 184 -12.26 -3.09 -16.74
CA LEU A 184 -12.34 -1.67 -16.34
C LEU A 184 -12.03 -1.45 -14.85
N LEU A 185 -12.51 -2.33 -13.98
CA LEU A 185 -12.23 -2.25 -12.55
C LEU A 185 -10.73 -2.49 -12.25
N LEU A 186 -10.12 -3.46 -12.93
CA LEU A 186 -8.67 -3.71 -12.80
C LEU A 186 -7.84 -2.53 -13.35
N GLU A 187 -8.27 -1.90 -14.46
CA GLU A 187 -7.66 -0.67 -14.97
C GLU A 187 -7.70 0.45 -13.92
N ALA A 188 -8.88 0.70 -13.33
CA ALA A 188 -9.07 1.73 -12.33
C ALA A 188 -8.14 1.54 -11.11
N ILE A 189 -8.03 0.30 -10.62
CA ILE A 189 -7.13 -0.07 -9.52
C ILE A 189 -5.67 0.18 -9.94
N THR A 190 -5.27 -0.26 -11.14
CA THR A 190 -3.94 -0.04 -11.69
C THR A 190 -3.60 1.45 -11.77
N PHE A 191 -4.52 2.26 -12.30
CA PHE A 191 -4.33 3.70 -12.48
C PHE A 191 -4.23 4.45 -11.15
N ARG A 192 -5.02 4.04 -10.15
CA ARG A 192 -4.90 4.58 -8.79
C ARG A 192 -3.55 4.27 -8.17
N ILE A 193 -3.08 3.02 -8.28
CA ILE A 193 -1.76 2.61 -7.82
C ILE A 193 -0.68 3.42 -8.51
N ALA A 194 -0.73 3.51 -9.84
CA ALA A 194 0.26 4.24 -10.62
C ALA A 194 0.29 5.74 -10.28
N ARG A 195 -0.88 6.36 -10.00
CA ARG A 195 -0.97 7.76 -9.58
C ARG A 195 -0.30 8.00 -8.23
N ILE A 196 -0.58 7.17 -7.22
CA ILE A 196 0.06 7.25 -5.90
C ILE A 196 1.58 7.05 -6.04
N PHE A 197 1.96 6.03 -6.85
CA PHE A 197 3.37 5.76 -7.12
C PHE A 197 4.08 6.94 -7.78
N GLU A 198 3.49 7.59 -8.79
CA GLU A 198 4.06 8.78 -9.43
C GLU A 198 4.34 9.90 -8.42
N ASP A 199 3.42 10.15 -7.48
CA ASP A 199 3.59 11.18 -6.46
C ASP A 199 4.75 10.83 -5.52
N PHE A 200 4.88 9.57 -5.12
CA PHE A 200 6.00 9.12 -4.30
C PHE A 200 7.34 9.15 -5.05
N HIS A 201 7.34 8.65 -6.28
CA HIS A 201 8.55 8.57 -7.11
C HIS A 201 9.09 9.95 -7.48
N ARG A 202 8.22 10.94 -7.70
CA ARG A 202 8.59 12.33 -7.98
C ARG A 202 9.32 12.96 -6.80
N GLN A 203 8.88 12.70 -5.58
CA GLN A 203 9.47 13.24 -4.37
C GLN A 203 10.72 12.47 -3.94
N TRP A 204 10.67 11.16 -4.07
CA TRP A 204 11.76 10.25 -3.70
C TRP A 204 11.85 9.14 -4.73
N PRO A 205 12.88 9.08 -5.55
CA PRO A 205 13.02 8.05 -6.58
C PRO A 205 12.94 6.64 -5.99
N VAL A 206 12.07 5.81 -6.57
CA VAL A 206 11.92 4.38 -6.26
C VAL A 206 12.56 3.59 -7.39
N LYS A 207 13.34 2.56 -7.07
CA LYS A 207 14.02 1.71 -8.05
C LYS A 207 13.33 0.38 -8.27
N GLU A 208 12.63 -0.13 -7.25
CA GLU A 208 12.00 -1.44 -7.26
C GLU A 208 10.67 -1.40 -6.51
N ILE A 209 9.68 -2.14 -7.01
CA ILE A 209 8.37 -2.32 -6.38
C ILE A 209 8.18 -3.80 -6.07
N TYR A 210 7.63 -4.09 -4.91
CA TYR A 210 7.21 -5.41 -4.50
C TYR A 210 5.69 -5.48 -4.42
N LEU A 211 5.08 -6.49 -5.05
CA LEU A 211 3.64 -6.77 -4.99
C LEU A 211 3.36 -7.88 -3.98
N SER A 212 2.42 -7.65 -3.10
CA SER A 212 1.96 -8.59 -2.08
C SER A 212 0.43 -8.57 -1.96
N GLY A 213 -0.15 -9.54 -1.26
CA GLY A 213 -1.58 -9.66 -1.04
C GLY A 213 -2.29 -10.51 -2.10
N GLY A 214 -3.50 -10.96 -1.78
CA GLY A 214 -4.22 -11.96 -2.59
C GLY A 214 -4.53 -11.54 -4.02
N LEU A 215 -4.85 -10.28 -4.26
CA LEU A 215 -5.14 -9.76 -5.60
C LEU A 215 -3.87 -9.60 -6.45
N SER A 216 -2.71 -9.47 -5.84
CA SER A 216 -1.44 -9.35 -6.56
C SER A 216 -1.03 -10.62 -7.29
N ALA A 217 -1.70 -11.75 -7.05
CA ALA A 217 -1.53 -13.00 -7.79
C ALA A 217 -2.16 -12.98 -9.20
N LEU A 218 -2.96 -11.96 -9.54
CA LEU A 218 -3.61 -11.85 -10.85
C LEU A 218 -2.61 -11.41 -11.93
N PRO A 219 -2.31 -12.22 -12.95
CA PRO A 219 -1.33 -11.87 -13.98
C PRO A 219 -1.65 -10.58 -14.72
N CYS A 220 -2.93 -10.36 -15.05
CA CYS A 220 -3.38 -9.13 -15.69
C CYS A 220 -3.04 -7.88 -14.86
N LEU A 221 -3.27 -7.93 -13.54
CA LEU A 221 -2.97 -6.83 -12.63
C LEU A 221 -1.46 -6.62 -12.47
N GLN A 222 -0.68 -7.70 -12.38
CA GLN A 222 0.78 -7.64 -12.34
C GLN A 222 1.35 -6.93 -13.59
N GLN A 223 0.91 -7.37 -14.77
CA GLN A 223 1.37 -6.83 -16.06
C GLN A 223 0.97 -5.36 -16.24
N SER A 224 -0.26 -5.00 -15.87
CA SER A 224 -0.75 -3.62 -15.99
C SER A 224 -0.02 -2.66 -15.04
N ILE A 225 0.18 -3.06 -13.78
CA ILE A 225 0.96 -2.26 -12.82
C ILE A 225 2.38 -2.07 -13.34
N ARG A 226 3.06 -3.17 -13.73
CA ARG A 226 4.45 -3.11 -14.24
C ARG A 226 4.60 -2.15 -15.42
N GLN A 227 3.61 -2.14 -16.32
CA GLN A 227 3.62 -1.23 -17.48
C GLN A 227 3.37 0.23 -17.08
N CYS A 228 2.42 0.48 -16.18
CA CYS A 228 2.08 1.85 -15.78
C CYS A 228 3.13 2.50 -14.89
N VAL A 229 3.83 1.75 -14.04
CA VAL A 229 4.87 2.32 -13.16
C VAL A 229 6.24 2.46 -13.83
N GLY A 230 6.53 1.69 -14.87
CA GLY A 230 7.73 1.82 -15.69
C GLY A 230 9.05 1.34 -15.07
N ILE A 231 9.05 0.83 -13.84
CA ILE A 231 10.24 0.33 -13.12
C ILE A 231 10.09 -1.16 -12.78
N PRO A 232 11.17 -1.89 -12.43
CA PRO A 232 11.08 -3.29 -12.04
C PRO A 232 10.05 -3.55 -10.95
N VAL A 233 9.23 -4.58 -11.13
CA VAL A 233 8.20 -5.02 -10.19
C VAL A 233 8.42 -6.50 -9.92
N TYR A 234 8.40 -6.86 -8.65
CA TYR A 234 8.59 -8.21 -8.16
C TYR A 234 7.33 -8.69 -7.44
N TYR A 235 6.86 -9.88 -7.76
CA TYR A 235 5.77 -10.52 -7.04
C TYR A 235 6.30 -11.36 -5.89
N LEU A 236 5.77 -11.15 -4.70
CA LEU A 236 6.06 -11.91 -3.49
C LEU A 236 5.05 -13.05 -3.35
N GLN A 237 5.50 -14.29 -3.52
CA GLN A 237 4.63 -15.46 -3.40
C GLN A 237 4.20 -15.78 -1.96
N GLN A 238 4.67 -15.00 -1.01
CA GLN A 238 4.60 -15.28 0.41
C GLN A 238 3.24 -14.93 1.02
N LYS A 239 2.69 -15.87 1.80
CA LYS A 239 1.38 -15.71 2.44
C LYS A 239 1.45 -15.05 3.83
N GLU A 240 2.58 -15.21 4.55
CA GLU A 240 2.70 -14.86 5.98
C GLU A 240 3.75 -13.77 6.22
N ALA A 241 3.71 -12.69 5.42
CA ALA A 241 4.67 -11.60 5.49
C ALA A 241 4.75 -10.95 6.89
N SER A 242 3.63 -10.83 7.60
CA SER A 242 3.59 -10.24 8.94
C SER A 242 4.36 -11.09 9.97
N LEU A 243 4.19 -12.42 9.92
CA LEU A 243 4.94 -13.34 10.80
C LEU A 243 6.43 -13.26 10.54
N GLN A 244 6.81 -13.22 9.28
CA GLN A 244 8.23 -13.12 8.92
C GLN A 244 8.85 -11.80 9.32
N GLY A 245 8.17 -10.68 9.09
CA GLY A 245 8.66 -9.38 9.52
C GLY A 245 8.83 -9.30 11.04
N THR A 246 7.92 -9.90 11.80
CA THR A 246 8.06 -10.01 13.26
C THR A 246 9.26 -10.87 13.65
N ALA A 247 9.46 -12.02 12.99
CA ALA A 247 10.60 -12.88 13.23
C ALA A 247 11.95 -12.18 12.90
N LEU A 248 12.01 -11.43 11.80
CA LEU A 248 13.19 -10.62 11.44
C LEU A 248 13.55 -9.62 12.54
N LEU A 249 12.58 -8.96 13.14
CA LEU A 249 12.80 -8.03 14.24
C LEU A 249 13.25 -8.72 15.53
N THR A 250 12.74 -9.93 15.78
CA THR A 250 13.06 -10.69 17.01
C THR A 250 14.48 -11.21 17.02
N TYR A 251 14.91 -11.79 15.89
CA TYR A 251 16.20 -12.48 15.85
C TYR A 251 17.37 -11.59 15.42
N ASN A 252 17.10 -10.37 14.96
CA ASN A 252 18.12 -9.46 14.41
C ASN A 252 19.11 -10.18 13.46
N THR A 253 18.61 -11.22 12.77
CA THR A 253 19.41 -12.07 11.91
C THR A 253 19.55 -11.40 10.56
N GLY A 254 20.76 -10.94 10.24
CA GLY A 254 21.10 -10.50 8.88
C GLY A 254 20.97 -11.59 7.81
N ASN A 255 20.70 -12.84 8.19
CA ASN A 255 20.42 -13.97 7.31
C ASN A 255 18.93 -14.23 7.28
N ALA A 256 18.29 -13.53 6.40
CA ALA A 256 16.87 -13.57 6.20
C ALA A 256 16.37 -14.85 5.58
N PHE A 257 15.11 -15.07 5.85
CA PHE A 257 14.28 -15.96 5.07
C PHE A 257 14.44 -15.62 3.59
N ASN A 258 14.87 -16.61 2.78
CA ASN A 258 14.86 -16.48 1.31
C ASN A 258 13.42 -16.25 0.87
N GLN A 259 13.10 -15.02 0.54
CA GLN A 259 11.80 -14.73 -0.05
C GLN A 259 11.85 -15.14 -1.51
N GLU A 260 10.96 -16.05 -1.90
CA GLU A 260 10.74 -16.34 -3.30
C GLU A 260 10.08 -15.13 -3.96
N THR A 261 10.88 -14.39 -4.70
CA THR A 261 10.44 -13.28 -5.52
C THR A 261 10.50 -13.66 -6.99
N MET A 262 9.47 -13.29 -7.72
CA MET A 262 9.41 -13.44 -9.17
C MET A 262 9.36 -12.05 -9.81
N GLU A 263 10.35 -11.72 -10.63
CA GLU A 263 10.31 -10.50 -11.42
C GLU A 263 9.20 -10.58 -12.46
N ILE A 264 8.37 -9.55 -12.53
CA ILE A 264 7.31 -9.44 -13.52
C ILE A 264 7.88 -8.87 -14.80
N THR A 265 8.11 -9.72 -15.78
CA THR A 265 8.55 -9.33 -17.11
C THR A 265 7.37 -8.87 -17.96
N ILE A 266 7.55 -7.82 -18.76
CA ILE A 266 6.52 -7.36 -19.72
C ILE A 266 6.47 -8.36 -20.87
N GLN A 267 5.38 -9.11 -20.96
CA GLN A 267 5.18 -10.11 -22.02
C GLN A 267 4.70 -9.45 -23.33
N SER A 268 3.80 -8.47 -23.21
CA SER A 268 3.25 -7.71 -24.34
C SER A 268 3.11 -6.25 -23.94
N LYS A 269 3.68 -5.32 -24.70
CA LYS A 269 3.56 -3.89 -24.43
C LYS A 269 2.22 -3.37 -24.90
N ASN A 270 1.41 -2.85 -23.99
CA ASN A 270 0.12 -2.23 -24.29
C ASN A 270 0.23 -0.70 -24.23
N GLU A 271 0.55 -0.08 -25.38
CA GLU A 271 0.68 1.40 -25.46
C GLU A 271 -0.67 2.11 -25.22
N ARG A 272 -1.79 1.48 -25.56
CA ARG A 272 -3.12 2.03 -25.29
C ARG A 272 -3.37 2.20 -23.80
N LEU A 273 -2.86 1.29 -22.97
CA LEU A 273 -3.01 1.34 -21.51
C LEU A 273 -2.36 2.59 -20.92
N LEU A 274 -1.14 2.92 -21.36
CA LEU A 274 -0.45 4.13 -20.92
C LEU A 274 -1.16 5.40 -21.35
N ASN A 275 -1.64 5.44 -22.60
CA ASN A 275 -2.41 6.58 -23.12
C ASN A 275 -3.72 6.75 -22.35
N LYS A 276 -4.43 5.65 -22.06
CA LYS A 276 -5.65 5.66 -21.25
C LYS A 276 -5.38 6.11 -19.82
N PHE A 277 -4.27 5.69 -19.21
CA PHE A 277 -3.85 6.17 -17.89
C PHE A 277 -3.67 7.69 -17.86
N LEU A 278 -2.99 8.27 -18.85
CA LEU A 278 -2.81 9.72 -18.95
C LEU A 278 -4.16 10.47 -19.14
N ALA A 279 -5.06 9.92 -19.94
CA ALA A 279 -6.40 10.48 -20.12
C ALA A 279 -7.25 10.34 -18.84
N TRP A 280 -7.17 9.18 -18.16
CA TRP A 280 -7.86 8.93 -16.91
C TRP A 280 -7.41 9.90 -15.80
N LYS A 281 -6.13 10.23 -15.70
CA LYS A 281 -5.64 11.22 -14.73
C LYS A 281 -6.30 12.58 -14.94
N LYS A 282 -6.35 13.05 -16.19
CA LYS A 282 -7.00 14.33 -16.53
C LYS A 282 -8.50 14.31 -16.22
N TRP A 283 -9.16 13.19 -16.54
CA TRP A 283 -10.58 13.01 -16.23
C TRP A 283 -10.83 13.04 -14.73
N LEU A 284 -10.05 12.31 -13.94
CA LEU A 284 -10.19 12.29 -12.48
C LEU A 284 -9.93 13.67 -11.87
N ASP A 285 -8.86 14.36 -12.28
CA ASP A 285 -8.52 15.68 -11.78
C ASP A 285 -9.67 16.69 -12.08
N ASN A 286 -10.26 16.65 -13.29
CA ASN A 286 -11.41 17.48 -13.64
C ASN A 286 -12.67 17.10 -12.83
N LEU A 287 -12.95 15.80 -12.65
CA LEU A 287 -14.09 15.32 -11.87
C LEU A 287 -14.04 15.81 -10.43
N LEU A 288 -12.85 15.84 -9.84
CA LEU A 288 -12.65 16.29 -8.45
C LEU A 288 -12.72 17.81 -8.29
N LEU A 289 -12.41 18.58 -9.35
CA LEU A 289 -12.51 20.03 -9.34
C LEU A 289 -13.95 20.53 -9.53
N THR A 290 -14.79 19.81 -10.25
CA THR A 290 -16.16 20.26 -10.58
C THR A 290 -17.16 20.11 -9.43
N ASN A 291 -16.79 19.46 -8.34
CA ASN A 291 -17.67 19.17 -7.19
C ASN A 291 -17.11 19.76 -5.87
N ILE A 292 -16.45 20.92 -5.94
CA ILE A 292 -16.04 21.72 -4.79
C ILE A 292 -17.06 22.83 -4.53
#